data_fb1f3eab7cdae4ca3f2e94ec95316687
#
_entry.id   fb1f3eab7cdae4ca3f2e94ec95316687
#
_cell.length_a   1.000
_cell.length_b   1.000
_cell.length_c   1.000
_cell.angle_alpha   90.00
_cell.angle_beta   90.00
_cell.angle_gamma   90.00
#
_symmetry.space_group_name_H-M   'P 1'
#
loop_
_entity.id
_entity.type
_entity.pdbx_description
1 polymer ?
#
loop_
_entity_poly.entity_id
_entity_poly.type
_entity_poly.pdbx_seq_one_letter_code
_entity_poly.pdbx_strand_id
1 'polypeptide(L)'
;MYFIFIGKDKPGMLKTRKATRATHRKHVRNSDGPVRLMTGGPLAGKGGEMNGTFLMFEAPDHETAQEFLDADPYHQAGMFASRELRAFHEAAELPVALTQSN
;
A
#
# COMPACT_ATOMS: atom_id res chain seq x y z
N MET A 1 -13.88 -3.04 -5.42
CA MET A 1 -13.85 -2.01 -4.36
C MET A 1 -12.45 -1.42 -4.29
N TYR A 2 -12.38 -0.14 -4.09
CA TYR A 2 -11.10 0.53 -3.87
C TYR A 2 -10.78 0.63 -2.39
N PHE A 3 -9.51 0.51 -2.08
CA PHE A 3 -9.00 0.61 -0.71
C PHE A 3 -7.77 1.49 -0.67
N ILE A 4 -7.60 2.18 0.45
CA ILE A 4 -6.33 2.85 0.75
C ILE A 4 -5.72 2.21 2.00
N PHE A 5 -4.40 2.21 2.01
CA PHE A 5 -3.61 1.72 3.13
C PHE A 5 -2.58 2.76 3.51
N ILE A 6 -2.46 3.00 4.81
CA ILE A 6 -1.41 3.85 5.38
C ILE A 6 -0.71 3.04 6.46
N GLY A 7 0.58 2.80 6.26
CA GLY A 7 1.43 2.16 7.26
C GLY A 7 2.48 3.14 7.75
N LYS A 8 2.61 3.26 9.06
CA LYS A 8 3.64 4.09 9.67
C LYS A 8 4.75 3.19 10.19
N ASP A 9 5.99 3.48 9.83
CA ASP A 9 7.13 2.69 10.27
C ASP A 9 7.41 2.91 11.75
N LYS A 10 7.91 1.86 12.41
CA LYS A 10 8.54 2.00 13.70
C LYS A 10 9.82 2.84 13.54
N PRO A 11 10.28 3.52 14.60
CA PRO A 11 11.57 4.21 14.55
C PRO A 11 12.70 3.27 14.13
N GLY A 12 13.66 3.77 13.35
CA GLY A 12 14.84 3.01 12.99
C GLY A 12 14.67 1.95 11.92
N MET A 13 13.60 2.02 11.11
CA MET A 13 13.31 0.99 10.11
C MET A 13 13.83 1.30 8.70
N LEU A 14 14.53 2.40 8.49
CA LEU A 14 14.96 2.78 7.13
C LEU A 14 15.81 1.72 6.47
N LYS A 15 16.76 1.14 7.21
CA LYS A 15 17.63 0.08 6.68
C LYS A 15 16.80 -1.16 6.30
N THR A 16 15.88 -1.57 7.16
CA THR A 16 15.00 -2.71 6.91
C THR A 16 14.11 -2.42 5.71
N ARG A 17 13.58 -1.19 5.61
CA ARG A 17 12.75 -0.79 4.48
C ARG A 17 13.51 -0.93 3.16
N LYS A 18 14.74 -0.43 3.10
CA LYS A 18 15.55 -0.52 1.89
C LYS A 18 15.90 -1.97 1.54
N ALA A 19 16.19 -2.79 2.54
CA ALA A 19 16.55 -4.20 2.34
C ALA A 19 15.35 -5.04 1.86
N THR A 20 14.13 -4.68 2.26
CA THR A 20 12.90 -5.43 1.96
C THR A 20 12.18 -4.90 0.73
N ARG A 21 12.62 -3.75 0.19
CA ARG A 21 11.92 -3.03 -0.87
C ARG A 21 11.61 -3.88 -2.09
N ALA A 22 12.57 -4.66 -2.57
CA ALA A 22 12.40 -5.43 -3.80
C ALA A 22 11.30 -6.48 -3.66
N THR A 23 11.27 -7.21 -2.55
CA THR A 23 10.26 -8.23 -2.30
C THR A 23 8.89 -7.61 -2.05
N HIS A 24 8.84 -6.46 -1.37
CA HIS A 24 7.60 -5.69 -1.19
C HIS A 24 7.01 -5.28 -2.55
N ARG A 25 7.83 -4.68 -3.42
CA ARG A 25 7.38 -4.24 -4.75
C ARG A 25 6.86 -5.39 -5.59
N LYS A 26 7.54 -6.53 -5.54
CA LYS A 26 7.11 -7.73 -6.27
C LYS A 26 5.72 -8.18 -5.80
N HIS A 27 5.48 -8.14 -4.49
CA HIS A 27 4.19 -8.53 -3.91
C HIS A 27 3.07 -7.56 -4.32
N VAL A 28 3.27 -6.25 -4.10
CA VAL A 28 2.19 -5.27 -4.30
C VAL A 28 1.89 -5.02 -5.79
N ARG A 29 2.84 -5.29 -6.67
CA ARG A 29 2.68 -5.12 -8.13
C ARG A 29 2.25 -6.38 -8.85
N ASN A 30 2.08 -7.49 -8.13
CA ASN A 30 1.65 -8.75 -8.73
C ASN A 30 0.22 -8.61 -9.25
N SER A 31 0.03 -8.75 -10.56
CA SER A 31 -1.26 -8.63 -11.23
C SER A 31 -1.97 -9.97 -11.43
N ASP A 32 -1.38 -11.07 -10.99
CA ASP A 32 -1.94 -12.41 -11.20
C ASP A 32 -3.01 -12.76 -10.17
N GLY A 33 -3.06 -12.04 -9.06
CA GLY A 33 -4.04 -12.27 -8.00
C GLY A 33 -5.26 -11.38 -8.10
N PRO A 34 -6.14 -11.43 -7.09
CA PRO A 34 -7.39 -10.66 -7.09
C PRO A 34 -7.21 -9.18 -6.77
N VAL A 35 -6.01 -8.76 -6.38
CA VAL A 35 -5.73 -7.38 -5.99
C VAL A 35 -4.96 -6.67 -7.10
N ARG A 36 -5.38 -5.45 -7.41
CA ARG A 36 -4.73 -4.63 -8.43
C ARG A 36 -4.27 -3.30 -7.82
N LEU A 37 -2.96 -3.09 -7.78
CA LEU A 37 -2.40 -1.83 -7.30
C LEU A 37 -2.73 -0.71 -8.28
N MET A 38 -3.27 0.40 -7.77
CA MET A 38 -3.59 1.59 -8.56
C MET A 38 -2.45 2.59 -8.49
N THR A 39 -1.98 2.88 -7.29
CA THR A 39 -0.84 3.76 -7.03
C THR A 39 -0.34 3.52 -5.62
N GLY A 40 0.84 3.99 -5.34
CA GLY A 40 1.41 3.88 -4.01
C GLY A 40 2.87 4.26 -3.97
N GLY A 41 3.39 4.39 -2.79
CA GLY A 41 4.78 4.73 -2.59
C GLY A 41 5.10 4.99 -1.13
N PRO A 42 6.35 5.29 -0.83
CA PRO A 42 6.74 5.61 0.53
C PRO A 42 6.23 6.97 0.96
N LEU A 43 5.89 7.09 2.24
CA LEU A 43 5.60 8.37 2.87
C LEU A 43 6.90 8.95 3.40
N ALA A 44 7.02 10.27 3.35
CA ALA A 44 8.22 10.97 3.80
C ALA A 44 7.93 11.76 5.08
N GLY A 45 8.88 11.74 6.00
CA GLY A 45 8.88 12.60 7.16
C GLY A 45 9.26 14.02 6.79
N LYS A 46 9.26 14.92 7.77
CA LYS A 46 9.58 16.34 7.56
C LYS A 46 11.00 16.56 7.02
N GLY A 47 11.93 15.65 7.36
CA GLY A 47 13.30 15.71 6.84
C GLY A 47 13.49 15.01 5.50
N GLY A 48 12.42 14.49 4.90
CA GLY A 48 12.45 13.83 3.60
C GLY A 48 12.75 12.33 3.65
N GLU A 49 13.05 11.77 4.82
CA GLU A 49 13.29 10.34 4.98
C GLU A 49 12.00 9.54 4.87
N MET A 50 12.10 8.35 4.29
CA MET A 50 10.96 7.43 4.17
C MET A 50 10.63 6.85 5.55
N ASN A 51 9.38 7.01 5.99
CA ASN A 51 8.93 6.53 7.28
C ASN A 51 7.53 5.92 7.26
N GLY A 52 7.05 5.53 6.09
CA GLY A 52 5.75 4.91 5.95
C GLY A 52 5.47 4.51 4.53
N THR A 53 4.29 3.95 4.31
CA THR A 53 3.83 3.49 3.00
C THR A 53 2.37 3.88 2.80
N PHE A 54 2.07 4.37 1.62
CA PHE A 54 0.72 4.57 1.14
C PHE A 54 0.48 3.64 -0.04
N LEU A 55 -0.67 2.95 -0.04
CA LEU A 55 -1.11 2.15 -1.19
C LEU A 55 -2.56 2.48 -1.50
N MET A 56 -2.90 2.51 -2.77
CA MET A 56 -4.27 2.52 -3.25
C MET A 56 -4.43 1.35 -4.20
N PHE A 57 -5.40 0.49 -3.93
CA PHE A 57 -5.56 -0.74 -4.70
C PHE A 57 -7.02 -1.14 -4.79
N GLU A 58 -7.31 -2.01 -5.74
CA GLU A 58 -8.62 -2.58 -5.94
C GLU A 58 -8.61 -4.03 -5.48
N ALA A 59 -9.64 -4.43 -4.75
CA ALA A 59 -9.84 -5.80 -4.31
C ALA A 59 -11.34 -6.12 -4.29
N PRO A 60 -11.72 -7.40 -4.39
CA PRO A 60 -13.14 -7.77 -4.42
C PRO A 60 -13.88 -7.50 -3.10
N ASP A 61 -13.18 -7.58 -1.98
CA ASP A 61 -13.77 -7.38 -0.67
C ASP A 61 -12.72 -7.00 0.37
N HIS A 62 -13.18 -6.66 1.56
CA HIS A 62 -12.31 -6.23 2.65
C HIS A 62 -11.39 -7.35 3.14
N GLU A 63 -11.89 -8.58 3.19
CA GLU A 63 -11.10 -9.73 3.64
C GLU A 63 -9.90 -9.96 2.71
N THR A 64 -10.11 -9.94 1.40
CA THR A 64 -9.04 -10.08 0.43
C THR A 64 -8.03 -8.94 0.53
N ALA A 65 -8.52 -7.71 0.75
CA ALA A 65 -7.65 -6.55 0.96
C ALA A 65 -6.77 -6.75 2.19
N GLN A 66 -7.33 -7.23 3.30
CA GLN A 66 -6.59 -7.48 4.53
C GLN A 66 -5.53 -8.58 4.33
N GLU A 67 -5.88 -9.66 3.65
CA GLU A 67 -4.94 -10.75 3.36
C GLU A 67 -3.76 -10.25 2.52
N PHE A 68 -4.03 -9.41 1.54
CA PHE A 68 -3.01 -8.80 0.70
C PHE A 68 -2.02 -7.99 1.53
N LEU A 69 -2.52 -7.19 2.46
CA LEU A 69 -1.69 -6.38 3.34
C LEU A 69 -0.90 -7.24 4.34
N ASP A 70 -1.51 -8.29 4.85
CA ASP A 70 -0.86 -9.18 5.82
C ASP A 70 0.27 -10.00 5.18
N ALA A 71 0.17 -10.27 3.88
CA ALA A 71 1.19 -10.99 3.13
C ALA A 71 2.33 -10.08 2.64
N ASP A 72 2.21 -8.77 2.81
CA ASP A 72 3.25 -7.82 2.37
C ASP A 72 4.55 -8.08 3.13
N PRO A 73 5.68 -8.25 2.42
CA PRO A 73 6.98 -8.41 3.08
C PRO A 73 7.33 -7.31 4.09
N TYR A 74 6.88 -6.08 3.89
CA TYR A 74 7.07 -5.03 4.90
C TYR A 74 6.36 -5.37 6.21
N HIS A 75 5.13 -5.86 6.12
CA HIS A 75 4.41 -6.28 7.31
C HIS A 75 5.08 -7.49 7.96
N GLN A 76 5.48 -8.48 7.17
CA GLN A 76 6.15 -9.69 7.65
C GLN A 76 7.48 -9.37 8.34
N ALA A 77 8.16 -8.30 7.93
CA ALA A 77 9.40 -7.84 8.56
C ALA A 77 9.16 -7.04 9.84
N GLY A 78 7.90 -6.85 10.25
CA GLY A 78 7.57 -6.13 11.46
C GLY A 78 7.85 -4.64 11.42
N MET A 79 7.84 -4.04 10.22
CA MET A 79 8.24 -2.63 10.05
C MET A 79 7.25 -1.63 10.61
N PHE A 80 5.95 -1.94 10.62
CA PHE A 80 4.93 -0.94 10.89
C PHE A 80 4.61 -0.82 12.37
N ALA A 81 4.62 0.42 12.88
CA ALA A 81 4.09 0.74 14.21
C ALA A 81 2.56 0.76 14.19
N SER A 82 1.98 1.16 13.06
CA SER A 82 0.54 1.17 12.88
C SER A 82 0.19 0.96 11.42
N ARG A 83 -1.00 0.38 11.19
CA ARG A 83 -1.54 0.18 9.85
C ARG A 83 -2.99 0.61 9.84
N GLU A 84 -3.41 1.27 8.77
CA GLU A 84 -4.81 1.65 8.57
C GLU A 84 -5.24 1.22 7.18
N LEU A 85 -6.35 0.47 7.12
CA LEU A 85 -7.00 0.07 5.87
C LEU A 85 -8.39 0.70 5.85
N ARG A 86 -8.68 1.42 4.77
CA ARG A 86 -9.99 2.06 4.57
C ARG A 86 -10.52 1.74 3.19
N ALA A 87 -11.81 1.43 3.11
CA ALA A 87 -12.51 1.42 1.83
C ALA A 87 -12.63 2.85 1.32
N PHE A 88 -12.55 3.02 0.01
CA PHE A 88 -12.54 4.32 -0.63
C PHE A 88 -13.53 4.33 -1.79
N HIS A 89 -14.32 5.39 -1.90
CA HIS A 89 -15.23 5.61 -3.01
C HIS A 89 -14.73 6.81 -3.82
N GLU A 90 -14.49 6.56 -5.10
CA GLU A 90 -14.09 7.64 -6.00
C GLU A 90 -15.23 8.64 -6.14
N ALA A 91 -14.93 9.93 -5.98
CA ALA A 91 -15.92 10.97 -6.23
C ALA A 91 -16.22 11.07 -7.73
N ALA A 92 -17.42 11.54 -8.05
CA ALA A 92 -17.81 11.74 -9.44
C ALA A 92 -17.11 12.96 -10.06
N GLU A 93 -16.94 12.91 -11.37
CA GLU A 93 -16.50 14.07 -12.16
C GLU A 93 -15.12 14.62 -11.79
N LEU A 94 -14.21 13.73 -11.40
CA LEU A 94 -12.83 14.14 -11.13
C LEU A 94 -12.02 14.24 -12.41
N PRO A 95 -10.97 15.09 -12.43
CA PRO A 95 -10.09 15.22 -13.61
C PRO A 95 -9.39 13.93 -13.99
N VAL A 96 -9.10 13.05 -13.01
CA VAL A 96 -8.48 11.74 -13.23
C VAL A 96 -9.38 10.68 -12.63
N ALA A 97 -9.86 9.75 -13.45
CA ALA A 97 -10.74 8.66 -13.00
C ALA A 97 -9.95 7.37 -12.85
N LEU A 98 -10.14 6.70 -11.70
CA LEU A 98 -9.49 5.40 -11.42
C LEU A 98 -10.08 4.28 -12.27
N THR A 99 -11.33 4.39 -12.64
CA THR A 99 -12.05 3.37 -13.41
C THR A 99 -11.92 3.56 -14.91
N GLN A 100 -11.19 4.57 -15.35
CA GLN A 100 -11.01 4.85 -16.77
C GLN A 100 -10.30 3.68 -17.45
N SER A 101 -10.89 3.19 -18.54
CA SER A 101 -10.25 2.16 -19.35
C SER A 101 -9.63 2.79 -20.59
N ASN A 102 -8.56 2.19 -21.04
CA ASN A 102 -7.83 2.64 -22.22
C ASN A 102 -7.98 1.66 -23.36
#